data_16381c35d28e91012079dba24cbfff15
#
_entry.id   16381c35d28e91012079dba24cbfff15
#
_cell.length_a   1.000
_cell.length_b   1.000
_cell.length_c   1.000
_cell.angle_alpha   90.00
_cell.angle_beta   90.00
_cell.angle_gamma   90.00
#
_symmetry.space_group_name_H-M   'P 1'
#
loop_
_entity.id
_entity.type
_entity.pdbx_description
1 polymer ?
#
loop_
_entity_poly.entity_id
_entity_poly.type
_entity_poly.pdbx_seq_one_letter_code
_entity_poly.pdbx_strand_id
1 'polypeptide(L)' 'MPQNLTNIQEQIQTIIDLLAQKNSTQAAIELVEANEKLDELIDFSDDGNDLMELSRFQVLLNHLQQKNEALIIELN' A
#
# COMPACT_ATOMS: atom_id res chain seq x y z
N MET A 1 -1.77 -14.31 14.21
CA MET A 1 -1.94 -13.23 13.27
C MET A 1 -1.69 -13.72 11.86
N PRO A 2 -2.54 -13.38 10.90
CA PRO A 2 -2.31 -13.82 9.53
C PRO A 2 -1.01 -13.25 8.97
N GLN A 3 -0.21 -14.09 8.36
CA GLN A 3 1.04 -13.67 7.73
C GLN A 3 0.79 -12.63 6.64
N ASN A 4 -0.39 -12.65 6.06
CA ASN A 4 -0.74 -11.73 4.97
C ASN A 4 -0.72 -10.27 5.41
N LEU A 5 -1.14 -10.00 6.66
CA LEU A 5 -1.11 -8.63 7.18
C LEU A 5 0.32 -8.14 7.37
N THR A 6 1.20 -9.04 7.81
CA THR A 6 2.62 -8.71 7.95
C THR A 6 3.23 -8.37 6.59
N ASN A 7 2.88 -9.15 5.56
CA ASN A 7 3.38 -8.90 4.21
C ASN A 7 2.93 -7.53 3.68
N ILE A 8 1.68 -7.17 3.93
CA ILE A 8 1.17 -5.85 3.54
C ILE A 8 1.90 -4.74 4.27
N GLN A 9 2.13 -4.91 5.58
CA GLN A 9 2.87 -3.93 6.37
C GLN A 9 4.28 -3.72 5.83
N GLU A 10 4.96 -4.80 5.51
CA GLU A 10 6.32 -4.73 4.96
C GLU A 10 6.33 -4.04 3.60
N GLN A 11 5.35 -4.34 2.77
CA GLN A 11 5.25 -3.73 1.46
C GLN A 11 4.96 -2.22 1.57
N ILE A 12 4.10 -1.84 2.50
CA ILE A 12 3.82 -0.42 2.75
C ILE A 12 5.09 0.30 3.19
N GLN A 13 5.87 -0.31 4.06
CA GLN A 13 7.14 0.28 4.49
C GLN A 13 8.10 0.43 3.32
N THR A 14 8.16 -0.55 2.43
CA THR A 14 8.97 -0.48 1.22
C THR A 14 8.55 0.71 0.35
N ILE A 15 7.23 0.90 0.19
CA ILE A 15 6.71 2.01 -0.59
C ILE A 15 7.11 3.35 0.04
N ILE A 16 6.99 3.47 1.35
CA ILE A 16 7.38 4.68 2.07
C ILE A 16 8.87 4.99 1.81
N ASP A 17 9.71 3.97 1.90
CA ASP A 17 11.14 4.13 1.66
C ASP A 17 11.43 4.56 0.23
N LEU A 18 10.73 3.99 -0.74
CA LEU A 18 10.88 4.33 -2.15
C LEU A 18 10.47 5.78 -2.40
N LEU A 19 9.39 6.22 -1.79
CA LEU A 19 8.94 7.61 -1.91
C LEU A 19 9.96 8.57 -1.29
N ALA A 20 10.56 8.19 -0.18
CA ALA A 20 11.61 9.00 0.45
C ALA A 20 12.83 9.13 -0.45
N GLN A 21 13.11 8.10 -1.24
CA GLN A 21 14.21 8.10 -2.21
C GLN A 21 13.82 8.75 -3.55
N LYS A 22 12.58 9.19 -3.66
CA LYS A 22 12.01 9.77 -4.90
C LYS A 22 12.02 8.79 -6.07
N ASN A 23 11.89 7.50 -5.75
CA ASN A 23 11.84 6.43 -6.75
C ASN A 23 10.37 6.15 -7.11
N SER A 24 9.78 7.07 -7.89
CA SER A 24 8.36 7.02 -8.20
C SER A 24 7.98 5.82 -9.06
N THR A 25 8.85 5.41 -9.95
CA THR A 25 8.59 4.29 -10.86
C THR A 25 8.41 2.99 -10.08
N GLN A 26 9.35 2.68 -9.19
CA GLN A 26 9.27 1.47 -8.38
C GLN A 26 8.14 1.56 -7.37
N ALA A 27 7.92 2.76 -6.80
CA ALA A 27 6.83 2.97 -5.86
C ALA A 27 5.48 2.70 -6.53
N ALA A 28 5.30 3.12 -7.78
CA ALA A 28 4.06 2.87 -8.51
C ALA A 28 3.80 1.37 -8.68
N ILE A 29 4.82 0.60 -9.00
CA ILE A 29 4.71 -0.85 -9.16
C ILE A 29 4.31 -1.50 -7.84
N GLU A 30 4.98 -1.11 -6.76
CA GLU A 30 4.68 -1.65 -5.43
C GLU A 30 3.28 -1.28 -4.96
N LEU A 31 2.83 -0.06 -5.29
CA LEU A 31 1.48 0.39 -4.94
C LEU A 31 0.41 -0.47 -5.63
N VAL A 32 0.59 -0.77 -6.91
CA VAL A 32 -0.35 -1.63 -7.63
C VAL A 32 -0.40 -3.01 -7.00
N GLU A 33 0.74 -3.60 -6.72
CA GLU A 33 0.80 -4.93 -6.10
C GLU A 33 0.16 -4.94 -4.71
N ALA A 34 0.43 -3.90 -3.92
CA ALA A 34 -0.14 -3.82 -2.57
C ALA A 34 -1.65 -3.68 -2.62
N ASN A 35 -2.17 -2.87 -3.54
CA ASN A 35 -3.62 -2.72 -3.69
C ASN A 35 -4.29 -4.02 -4.10
N GLU A 36 -3.67 -4.77 -5.01
CA GLU A 36 -4.22 -6.06 -5.43
C GLU A 36 -4.25 -7.05 -4.29
N LYS A 37 -3.18 -7.13 -3.51
CA LYS A 37 -3.13 -8.02 -2.35
C LYS A 37 -4.17 -7.62 -1.30
N LEU A 38 -4.31 -6.32 -1.09
CA LEU A 38 -5.27 -5.82 -0.11
C LEU A 38 -6.69 -6.16 -0.51
N ASP A 39 -7.03 -5.99 -1.78
CA ASP A 39 -8.36 -6.34 -2.29
C ASP A 39 -8.66 -7.82 -2.08
N GLU A 40 -7.69 -8.68 -2.35
CA GLU A 40 -7.86 -10.12 -2.12
C GLU A 40 -8.12 -10.43 -0.65
N LEU A 41 -7.36 -9.79 0.23
CA LEU A 41 -7.52 -10.01 1.67
C LEU A 41 -8.88 -9.54 2.16
N ILE A 42 -9.37 -8.44 1.64
CA ILE A 42 -10.70 -7.92 1.98
C ILE A 42 -11.78 -8.91 1.53
N ASP A 43 -11.63 -9.43 0.33
CA ASP A 43 -12.61 -10.39 -0.23
C ASP A 43 -12.70 -11.68 0.59
N PHE A 44 -11.57 -12.13 1.16
CA PHE A 44 -11.51 -13.39 1.87
C PHE A 44 -11.61 -13.25 3.39
N SER A 45 -11.67 -12.03 3.90
CA SER A 45 -11.71 -11.82 5.35
C SER A 45 -13.14 -11.80 5.87
N ASP A 46 -13.41 -12.64 6.87
CA ASP A 46 -14.69 -12.68 7.56
C ASP A 46 -14.65 -12.01 8.93
N ASP A 47 -13.45 -11.69 9.40
CA ASP A 47 -13.24 -11.12 10.73
C ASP A 47 -13.34 -9.60 10.69
N GLY A 48 -14.23 -9.03 11.51
CA GLY A 48 -14.42 -7.59 11.57
C GLY A 48 -13.16 -6.83 11.99
N ASN A 49 -12.34 -7.42 12.88
CA ASN A 49 -11.09 -6.79 13.29
C ASN A 49 -10.09 -6.73 12.14
N ASP A 50 -10.01 -7.80 11.35
CA ASP A 50 -9.14 -7.82 10.18
C ASP A 50 -9.61 -6.80 9.14
N LEU A 51 -10.91 -6.70 8.94
CA LEU A 51 -11.47 -5.73 8.00
C LEU A 51 -11.14 -4.29 8.42
N MET A 52 -11.15 -4.00 9.72
CA MET A 52 -10.74 -2.70 10.23
C MET A 52 -9.29 -2.38 9.89
N GLU A 53 -8.39 -3.34 10.14
CA GLU A 53 -6.98 -3.18 9.80
C GLU A 53 -6.77 -2.99 8.31
N LEU A 54 -7.46 -3.82 7.52
CA LEU A 54 -7.34 -3.74 6.06
C LEU A 54 -7.84 -2.40 5.54
N SER A 55 -8.91 -1.86 6.14
CA SER A 55 -9.42 -0.54 5.76
C SER A 55 -8.40 0.55 6.05
N ARG A 56 -7.68 0.45 7.16
CA ARG A 56 -6.62 1.41 7.50
C ARG A 56 -5.50 1.36 6.48
N PHE A 57 -5.12 0.16 6.07
CA PHE A 57 -4.09 0.01 5.04
C PHE A 57 -4.55 0.58 3.72
N GLN A 58 -5.83 0.43 3.39
CA GLN A 58 -6.39 0.98 2.16
C GLN A 58 -6.27 2.51 2.14
N VAL A 59 -6.64 3.15 3.25
CA VAL A 59 -6.50 4.60 3.37
C VAL A 59 -5.05 5.02 3.24
N LEU A 60 -4.15 4.29 3.89
CA LEU A 60 -2.72 4.58 3.84
C LEU A 60 -2.19 4.44 2.41
N LEU A 61 -2.58 3.38 1.70
CA LEU A 61 -2.15 3.17 0.33
C LEU A 61 -2.65 4.29 -0.58
N ASN A 62 -3.89 4.74 -0.39
CA ASN A 62 -4.41 5.89 -1.15
C ASN A 62 -3.58 7.14 -0.91
N HIS A 63 -3.19 7.37 0.32
CA HIS A 63 -2.32 8.49 0.68
C HIS A 63 -0.97 8.41 -0.01
N LEU A 64 -0.38 7.23 0.01
CA LEU A 64 0.91 7.00 -0.62
C LEU A 64 0.83 7.15 -2.14
N GLN A 65 -0.28 6.73 -2.72
CA GLN A 65 -0.49 6.88 -4.15
C GLN A 65 -0.58 8.35 -4.54
N GLN A 66 -1.28 9.17 -3.76
CA GLN A 66 -1.36 10.60 -3.98
C GLN A 66 0.01 11.24 -3.89
N LYS A 67 0.81 10.84 -2.92
CA LYS A 67 2.17 11.34 -2.78
C LYS A 67 3.03 10.96 -3.98
N ASN A 68 2.86 9.75 -4.48
CA ASN A 68 3.63 9.31 -5.64
C ASN A 68 3.22 10.08 -6.89
N GLU A 69 1.94 10.34 -7.06
CA GLU A 69 1.46 11.15 -8.19
C GLU A 69 2.02 12.57 -8.14
N ALA A 70 2.03 13.17 -6.96
CA ALA A 70 2.62 14.49 -6.78
C ALA A 70 4.11 14.49 -7.10
N LEU A 71 4.81 13.42 -6.71
CA LEU A 71 6.23 13.28 -7.00
C LEU A 71 6.48 13.16 -8.50
N ILE A 72 5.65 12.40 -9.21
CA ILE A 72 5.75 12.26 -10.66
C ILE A 72 5.59 13.62 -11.34
N ILE A 73 4.59 14.39 -10.91
CA ILE A 73 4.35 15.72 -11.46
C ILE A 73 5.56 16.63 -11.19
N GLU A 74 6.12 16.54 -9.99
CA GLU A 74 7.27 17.35 -9.60
C GLU A 74 8.50 17.02 -10.44
N LEU A 75 8.70 15.73 -10.75
CA LEU A 75 9.87 15.28 -11.50
C LEU A 75 9.75 15.54 -13.00
N ASN A 76 8.55 15.77 -13.48
CA ASN A 76 8.33 16.10 -14.88
C ASN A 76 8.34 17.61 -15.07
#